data_b6b6bbc595ccd04a4128039be630f9ff
#
_entry.id   b6b6bbc595ccd04a4128039be630f9ff
#
_cell.length_a   1.000
_cell.length_b   1.000
_cell.length_c   1.000
_cell.angle_alpha   90.00
_cell.angle_beta   90.00
_cell.angle_gamma   90.00
#
_symmetry.space_group_name_H-M   'P 1'
#
loop_
_entity.id
_entity.type
_entity.pdbx_description
1 polymer ?
#
loop_
_entity_poly.entity_id
_entity_poly.type
_entity_poly.pdbx_seq_one_letter_code
_entity_poly.pdbx_strand_id
1 'polypeptide(L)'
;VWCSGCGIGIALYALFEAVREMGIQSQLCVFSGTGCTGKIAECLNVSACSAGEGFAVAAAAEWRRKNVQSKTVVFINNADILLTGASDIIESAKNQDDLVVIIINNLIYTLSEGRAYPLTPFMRSSAVFGVDLPFNIPYAAHRAGAGLIARWNPMRAGWMRHTLIDALSAEGLSVVEMVSPCIVFRTDTKEILGPVERMSFLNDLSEIRYEKPSRDLDLRHPGKIIFGGFAPAEGKGESDCHDR
;
A
#
# COMPACT_ATOMS: atom_id res chain seq x y z
N VAL A 1 19.27 -0.77 -1.90
CA VAL A 1 18.49 -1.72 -2.67
C VAL A 1 17.46 -1.00 -3.54
N TRP A 2 16.77 0.01 -3.01
CA TRP A 2 15.80 0.84 -3.76
C TRP A 2 16.39 2.22 -4.07
N CYS A 3 15.77 2.88 -5.04
CA CYS A 3 16.17 4.23 -5.42
C CYS A 3 15.96 5.21 -4.27
N SER A 4 16.81 6.24 -4.15
CA SER A 4 16.68 7.30 -3.13
C SER A 4 15.32 7.99 -3.27
N GLY A 5 14.55 8.09 -2.18
CA GLY A 5 13.21 8.65 -2.19
C GLY A 5 12.11 7.70 -2.66
N CYS A 6 12.41 6.42 -2.90
CA CYS A 6 11.39 5.41 -3.23
C CYS A 6 10.51 5.11 -2.01
N GLY A 7 9.20 5.12 -2.21
CA GLY A 7 8.22 4.83 -1.14
C GLY A 7 8.35 3.45 -0.51
N ILE A 8 8.90 2.46 -1.22
CA ILE A 8 9.13 1.12 -0.66
C ILE A 8 10.03 1.18 0.58
N GLY A 9 11.18 1.87 0.46
CA GLY A 9 12.12 1.99 1.58
C GLY A 9 11.51 2.74 2.76
N ILE A 10 10.68 3.75 2.49
CA ILE A 10 10.00 4.55 3.51
C ILE A 10 8.89 3.74 4.19
N ALA A 11 8.09 3.00 3.43
CA ALA A 11 7.06 2.12 3.97
C ALA A 11 7.66 1.00 4.83
N LEU A 12 8.76 0.42 4.37
CA LEU A 12 9.48 -0.61 5.12
C LEU A 12 10.08 -0.06 6.42
N TYR A 13 10.66 1.13 6.38
CA TYR A 13 11.13 1.82 7.58
C TYR A 13 9.99 2.07 8.58
N ALA A 14 8.85 2.56 8.11
CA ALA A 14 7.67 2.79 8.96
C ALA A 14 7.18 1.48 9.61
N LEU A 15 7.19 0.37 8.86
CA LEU A 15 6.84 -0.95 9.40
C LEU A 15 7.81 -1.39 10.50
N PHE A 16 9.12 -1.26 10.27
CA PHE A 16 10.10 -1.68 11.29
C PHE A 16 10.05 -0.83 12.55
N GLU A 17 9.81 0.48 12.43
CA GLU A 17 9.61 1.32 13.60
C GLU A 17 8.34 0.94 14.37
N ALA A 18 7.24 0.62 13.68
CA ALA A 18 6.02 0.13 14.29
C ALA A 18 6.26 -1.21 15.03
N VAL A 19 6.87 -2.17 14.36
CA VAL A 19 7.19 -3.49 14.90
C VAL A 19 8.13 -3.41 16.11
N ARG A 20 9.13 -2.51 16.06
CA ARG A 20 10.06 -2.25 17.15
C ARG A 20 9.35 -1.67 18.36
N GLU A 21 8.48 -0.68 18.14
CA GLU A 21 7.71 -0.05 19.21
C GLU A 21 6.77 -1.03 19.90
N MET A 22 6.15 -1.92 19.14
CA MET A 22 5.26 -2.98 19.66
C MET A 22 6.01 -4.17 20.30
N GLY A 23 7.32 -4.31 20.08
CA GLY A 23 8.12 -5.43 20.59
C GLY A 23 7.79 -6.79 19.96
N ILE A 24 7.29 -6.82 18.71
CA ILE A 24 6.77 -8.03 18.03
C ILE A 24 7.68 -8.55 16.91
N GLN A 25 8.98 -8.23 16.93
CA GLN A 25 9.94 -8.61 15.88
C GLN A 25 9.96 -10.10 15.60
N SER A 26 9.90 -10.92 16.65
CA SER A 26 9.92 -12.39 16.54
C SER A 26 8.64 -13.00 15.97
N GLN A 27 7.55 -12.22 15.94
CA GLN A 27 6.25 -12.64 15.40
C GLN A 27 6.05 -12.19 13.95
N LEU A 28 6.89 -11.27 13.46
CA LEU A 28 6.75 -10.71 12.13
C LEU A 28 7.07 -11.73 11.04
N CYS A 29 6.15 -11.88 10.09
CA CYS A 29 6.37 -12.58 8.83
C CYS A 29 6.00 -11.69 7.68
N VAL A 30 6.90 -11.51 6.71
CA VAL A 30 6.69 -10.60 5.58
C VAL A 30 6.60 -11.37 4.29
N PHE A 31 5.53 -11.18 3.56
CA PHE A 31 5.36 -11.67 2.19
C PHE A 31 5.57 -10.51 1.22
N SER A 32 6.17 -10.79 0.09
CA SER A 32 6.37 -9.79 -0.95
C SER A 32 5.98 -10.31 -2.32
N GLY A 33 5.36 -9.43 -3.11
CA GLY A 33 5.02 -9.67 -4.52
C GLY A 33 6.25 -9.64 -5.42
N THR A 34 6.10 -9.07 -6.58
CA THR A 34 7.11 -9.08 -7.64
C THR A 34 7.79 -7.72 -7.88
N GLY A 35 8.75 -7.68 -8.76
CA GLY A 35 9.46 -6.47 -9.16
C GLY A 35 10.22 -5.83 -7.99
N CYS A 36 10.03 -4.52 -7.80
CA CYS A 36 10.74 -3.80 -6.74
C CYS A 36 10.28 -4.19 -5.33
N THR A 37 9.03 -4.59 -5.15
CA THR A 37 8.52 -5.09 -3.87
C THR A 37 9.04 -6.50 -3.57
N GLY A 38 9.28 -7.32 -4.58
CA GLY A 38 9.84 -8.67 -4.42
C GLY A 38 11.18 -8.71 -3.70
N LYS A 39 11.99 -7.65 -3.85
CA LYS A 39 13.29 -7.53 -3.15
C LYS A 39 13.17 -7.35 -1.64
N ILE A 40 11.98 -7.11 -1.11
CA ILE A 40 11.78 -6.91 0.34
C ILE A 40 12.17 -8.19 1.09
N ALA A 41 11.64 -9.34 0.67
CA ALA A 41 11.94 -10.61 1.34
C ALA A 41 13.44 -10.96 1.36
N GLU A 42 14.17 -10.57 0.30
CA GLU A 42 15.62 -10.82 0.19
C GLU A 42 16.47 -9.96 1.13
N CYS A 43 15.93 -8.82 1.58
CA CYS A 43 16.66 -7.81 2.34
C CYS A 43 16.41 -7.86 3.84
N LEU A 44 15.48 -8.73 4.30
CA LEU A 44 15.03 -8.74 5.67
C LEU A 44 15.71 -9.84 6.49
N ASN A 45 16.03 -9.50 7.74
CA ASN A 45 16.46 -10.48 8.75
C ASN A 45 15.29 -10.86 9.67
N VAL A 46 14.16 -11.21 9.06
CA VAL A 46 12.94 -11.73 9.71
C VAL A 46 12.39 -12.87 8.85
N SER A 47 11.38 -13.57 9.32
CA SER A 47 10.67 -14.54 8.47
C SER A 47 10.10 -13.82 7.27
N ALA A 48 10.56 -14.16 6.07
CA ALA A 48 10.13 -13.51 4.84
C ALA A 48 10.02 -14.51 3.68
N CYS A 49 9.05 -14.28 2.81
CA CYS A 49 8.79 -15.10 1.63
C CYS A 49 8.49 -14.21 0.42
N SER A 50 9.20 -14.44 -0.68
CA SER A 50 8.84 -13.86 -1.97
C SER A 50 7.89 -14.82 -2.69
N ALA A 51 6.69 -14.37 -2.99
CA ALA A 51 5.72 -15.15 -3.76
C ALA A 51 5.82 -14.82 -5.25
N GLY A 52 5.30 -15.70 -6.09
CA GLY A 52 5.17 -15.43 -7.52
C GLY A 52 4.25 -14.26 -7.83
N GLU A 53 4.21 -13.87 -9.10
CA GLU A 53 3.41 -12.73 -9.57
C GLU A 53 1.94 -12.86 -9.17
N GLY A 54 1.44 -11.87 -8.41
CA GLY A 54 0.06 -11.79 -7.94
C GLY A 54 -0.29 -12.68 -6.73
N PHE A 55 0.54 -13.66 -6.35
CA PHE A 55 0.17 -14.67 -5.34
C PHE A 55 0.53 -14.32 -3.89
N ALA A 56 1.12 -13.16 -3.64
CA ALA A 56 1.63 -12.83 -2.31
C ALA A 56 0.53 -12.77 -1.23
N VAL A 57 -0.64 -12.26 -1.56
CA VAL A 57 -1.76 -12.15 -0.61
C VAL A 57 -2.32 -13.53 -0.28
N ALA A 58 -2.58 -14.36 -1.29
CA ALA A 58 -3.09 -15.72 -1.09
C ALA A 58 -2.11 -16.58 -0.27
N ALA A 59 -0.81 -16.52 -0.58
CA ALA A 59 0.23 -17.24 0.16
C ALA A 59 0.32 -16.78 1.63
N ALA A 60 0.21 -15.48 1.88
CA ALA A 60 0.20 -14.92 3.22
C ALA A 60 -1.04 -15.34 4.01
N ALA A 61 -2.22 -15.36 3.38
CA ALA A 61 -3.45 -15.80 4.00
C ALA A 61 -3.37 -17.28 4.41
N GLU A 62 -2.88 -18.14 3.52
CA GLU A 62 -2.65 -19.55 3.84
C GLU A 62 -1.66 -19.74 4.98
N TRP A 63 -0.55 -19.00 4.95
CA TRP A 63 0.45 -19.02 6.03
C TRP A 63 -0.16 -18.58 7.35
N ARG A 64 -0.88 -17.47 7.38
CA ARG A 64 -1.46 -16.91 8.61
C ARG A 64 -2.47 -17.84 9.26
N ARG A 65 -3.31 -18.52 8.48
CA ARG A 65 -4.26 -19.52 8.99
C ARG A 65 -3.56 -20.69 9.71
N LYS A 66 -2.35 -21.05 9.27
CA LYS A 66 -1.53 -22.12 9.89
C LYS A 66 -0.66 -21.61 11.05
N ASN A 67 -0.37 -20.32 11.09
CA ASN A 67 0.56 -19.69 12.03
C ASN A 67 -0.11 -18.54 12.77
N VAL A 68 -1.11 -18.85 13.60
CA VAL A 68 -2.00 -17.89 14.27
C VAL A 68 -1.31 -16.88 15.19
N GLN A 69 -0.07 -17.12 15.61
CA GLN A 69 0.73 -16.17 16.40
C GLN A 69 1.55 -15.22 15.54
N SER A 70 1.58 -15.43 14.23
CA SER A 70 2.35 -14.58 13.31
C SER A 70 1.64 -13.27 13.06
N LYS A 71 2.37 -12.17 13.07
CA LYS A 71 1.94 -10.86 12.53
C LYS A 71 2.36 -10.81 11.06
N THR A 72 1.41 -11.07 10.18
CA THR A 72 1.68 -11.30 8.77
C THR A 72 1.42 -10.04 7.95
N VAL A 73 2.47 -9.56 7.30
CA VAL A 73 2.46 -8.34 6.47
C VAL A 73 2.78 -8.69 5.03
N VAL A 74 2.03 -8.13 4.09
CA VAL A 74 2.21 -8.37 2.66
C VAL A 74 2.55 -7.07 1.95
N PHE A 75 3.65 -7.04 1.19
CA PHE A 75 3.98 -5.94 0.31
C PHE A 75 3.69 -6.30 -1.13
N ILE A 76 2.83 -5.55 -1.78
CA ILE A 76 2.51 -5.70 -3.21
C ILE A 76 2.58 -4.36 -3.93
N ASN A 77 2.65 -4.42 -5.24
CA ASN A 77 2.61 -3.26 -6.12
C ASN A 77 1.42 -3.32 -7.07
N ASN A 78 1.28 -2.31 -7.93
CA ASN A 78 0.18 -2.24 -8.90
C ASN A 78 0.15 -3.42 -9.89
N ALA A 79 1.29 -4.00 -10.24
CA ALA A 79 1.32 -5.16 -11.14
C ALA A 79 0.75 -6.40 -10.45
N ASP A 80 1.10 -6.64 -9.19
CA ASP A 80 0.52 -7.73 -8.41
C ASP A 80 -1.01 -7.60 -8.29
N ILE A 81 -1.51 -6.36 -8.08
CA ILE A 81 -2.95 -6.07 -7.99
C ILE A 81 -3.68 -6.45 -9.27
N LEU A 82 -3.12 -6.11 -10.42
CA LEU A 82 -3.76 -6.38 -11.72
C LEU A 82 -3.81 -7.85 -12.10
N LEU A 83 -2.93 -8.64 -11.55
CA LEU A 83 -2.95 -10.08 -11.78
C LEU A 83 -4.06 -10.71 -10.93
N THR A 84 -3.71 -11.22 -9.77
CA THR A 84 -4.67 -11.86 -8.84
C THR A 84 -4.84 -11.11 -7.53
N GLY A 85 -3.91 -10.21 -7.20
CA GLY A 85 -3.84 -9.54 -5.90
C GLY A 85 -5.11 -8.78 -5.51
N ALA A 86 -5.84 -8.20 -6.48
CA ALA A 86 -7.10 -7.53 -6.18
C ALA A 86 -8.18 -8.51 -5.71
N SER A 87 -8.32 -9.67 -6.38
CA SER A 87 -9.27 -10.71 -5.99
C SER A 87 -8.90 -11.32 -4.65
N ASP A 88 -7.60 -11.56 -4.41
CA ASP A 88 -7.12 -12.16 -3.18
C ASP A 88 -7.32 -11.22 -1.97
N ILE A 89 -7.14 -9.90 -2.16
CA ILE A 89 -7.48 -8.89 -1.13
C ILE A 89 -8.96 -8.93 -0.79
N ILE A 90 -9.84 -8.97 -1.81
CA ILE A 90 -11.29 -9.02 -1.61
C ILE A 90 -11.70 -10.33 -0.91
N GLU A 91 -11.10 -11.44 -1.28
CA GLU A 91 -11.36 -12.74 -0.66
C GLU A 91 -10.88 -12.75 0.81
N SER A 92 -9.65 -12.27 1.07
CA SER A 92 -9.12 -12.16 2.43
C SER A 92 -9.96 -11.23 3.32
N ALA A 93 -10.52 -10.14 2.74
CA ALA A 93 -11.44 -9.27 3.45
C ALA A 93 -12.73 -9.97 3.84
N LYS A 94 -13.33 -10.75 2.93
CA LYS A 94 -14.53 -11.53 3.20
C LYS A 94 -14.30 -12.63 4.24
N ASN A 95 -13.13 -13.27 4.18
CA ASN A 95 -12.75 -14.34 5.10
C ASN A 95 -12.28 -13.80 6.46
N GLN A 96 -12.12 -12.49 6.61
CA GLN A 96 -11.54 -11.85 7.78
C GLN A 96 -10.16 -12.41 8.11
N ASP A 97 -9.35 -12.65 7.07
CA ASP A 97 -7.96 -13.07 7.25
C ASP A 97 -7.17 -11.97 7.96
N ASP A 98 -6.47 -12.33 9.01
CA ASP A 98 -5.74 -11.39 9.87
C ASP A 98 -4.39 -11.00 9.24
N LEU A 99 -4.45 -10.09 8.29
CA LEU A 99 -3.35 -9.64 7.44
C LEU A 99 -3.24 -8.12 7.40
N VAL A 100 -2.03 -7.63 7.27
CA VAL A 100 -1.75 -6.24 6.87
C VAL A 100 -1.21 -6.23 5.45
N VAL A 101 -1.98 -5.71 4.50
CA VAL A 101 -1.55 -5.57 3.10
C VAL A 101 -1.08 -4.14 2.86
N ILE A 102 0.19 -3.98 2.53
CA ILE A 102 0.81 -2.70 2.17
C ILE A 102 0.92 -2.64 0.64
N ILE A 103 0.16 -1.75 0.04
CA ILE A 103 0.15 -1.53 -1.40
C ILE A 103 1.10 -0.40 -1.75
N ILE A 104 2.15 -0.67 -2.51
CA ILE A 104 3.01 0.37 -3.06
C ILE A 104 2.45 0.82 -4.41
N ASN A 105 1.67 1.89 -4.37
CA ASN A 105 1.13 2.50 -5.56
C ASN A 105 2.12 3.52 -6.13
N ASN A 106 2.95 3.06 -7.02
CA ASN A 106 3.98 3.89 -7.66
C ASN A 106 3.49 4.59 -8.94
N LEU A 107 2.19 4.54 -9.20
CA LEU A 107 1.50 5.17 -10.33
C LEU A 107 1.98 4.66 -11.70
N ILE A 108 2.63 3.50 -11.72
CA ILE A 108 3.07 2.83 -12.95
C ILE A 108 2.82 1.32 -12.84
N TYR A 109 2.76 0.67 -14.01
CA TYR A 109 2.89 -0.77 -14.12
C TYR A 109 4.30 -1.10 -14.54
N THR A 110 5.03 -1.82 -13.72
CA THR A 110 6.24 -2.50 -14.14
C THR A 110 5.96 -3.99 -14.14
N LEU A 111 5.71 -4.56 -15.29
CA LEU A 111 5.87 -5.99 -15.48
C LEU A 111 7.36 -6.34 -15.37
N SER A 112 7.68 -7.57 -15.03
CA SER A 112 9.03 -8.09 -14.86
C SER A 112 10.00 -7.79 -16.02
N GLU A 113 9.50 -7.40 -17.18
CA GLU A 113 10.27 -7.07 -18.39
C GLU A 113 10.54 -5.56 -18.57
N GLY A 114 10.36 -4.74 -17.54
CA GLY A 114 10.74 -3.31 -17.55
C GLY A 114 9.82 -2.40 -18.37
N ARG A 115 8.65 -2.85 -18.76
CA ARG A 115 7.63 -1.99 -19.37
C ARG A 115 6.82 -1.31 -18.29
N ALA A 116 6.96 0.01 -18.19
CA ALA A 116 6.20 0.83 -17.26
C ALA A 116 5.03 1.50 -18.00
N TYR A 117 3.84 1.40 -17.43
CA TYR A 117 2.64 2.05 -17.95
C TYR A 117 2.14 3.08 -16.94
N PRO A 118 1.92 4.35 -17.35
CA PRO A 118 1.38 5.36 -16.47
C PRO A 118 -0.07 5.05 -16.09
N LEU A 119 -0.37 5.13 -14.79
CA LEU A 119 -1.69 4.84 -14.20
C LEU A 119 -2.50 6.08 -13.85
N THR A 120 -1.98 7.27 -14.10
CA THR A 120 -2.62 8.47 -13.58
C THR A 120 -3.16 9.40 -14.65
N PRO A 121 -4.26 10.12 -14.36
CA PRO A 121 -4.75 11.22 -15.19
C PRO A 121 -3.76 12.39 -15.28
N PHE A 122 -2.76 12.45 -14.39
CA PHE A 122 -1.67 13.43 -14.46
C PHE A 122 -0.66 13.14 -15.56
N MET A 123 -0.69 11.94 -16.12
CA MET A 123 0.14 11.52 -17.23
C MET A 123 -0.73 11.35 -18.48
N ARG A 124 -0.85 12.38 -19.27
CA ARG A 124 -1.74 12.53 -20.44
C ARG A 124 -1.61 11.51 -21.57
N SER A 125 -1.01 10.37 -21.37
CA SER A 125 -0.86 9.34 -22.43
C SER A 125 -1.57 8.02 -22.14
N SER A 126 -2.59 8.00 -21.27
CA SER A 126 -3.34 6.79 -20.96
C SER A 126 -4.21 6.24 -22.11
N ALA A 127 -4.21 6.89 -23.27
CA ALA A 127 -4.99 6.44 -24.45
C ALA A 127 -4.48 5.13 -25.10
N VAL A 128 -3.35 4.58 -24.64
CA VAL A 128 -2.68 3.47 -25.35
C VAL A 128 -3.29 2.09 -25.09
N PHE A 129 -4.05 1.87 -24.00
CA PHE A 129 -4.48 0.52 -23.65
C PHE A 129 -5.98 0.33 -23.38
N GLY A 130 -6.81 1.35 -23.48
CA GLY A 130 -8.27 1.19 -23.31
C GLY A 130 -8.72 0.62 -21.94
N VAL A 131 -7.84 0.63 -20.96
CA VAL A 131 -8.11 0.12 -19.62
C VAL A 131 -8.29 1.30 -18.68
N ASP A 132 -9.51 1.54 -18.25
CA ASP A 132 -9.83 2.49 -17.20
C ASP A 132 -9.27 1.98 -15.87
N LEU A 133 -8.08 2.37 -15.53
CA LEU A 133 -7.44 2.09 -14.24
C LEU A 133 -7.03 3.41 -13.59
N PRO A 134 -7.07 3.48 -12.28
CA PRO A 134 -6.83 2.45 -11.29
C PRO A 134 -8.09 2.01 -10.56
N PHE A 135 -8.16 0.73 -10.21
CA PHE A 135 -9.10 0.27 -9.22
C PHE A 135 -8.87 1.00 -7.90
N ASN A 136 -9.94 1.49 -7.29
CA ASN A 136 -9.90 1.94 -5.91
C ASN A 136 -9.89 0.69 -5.00
N ILE A 137 -8.73 0.02 -4.91
CA ILE A 137 -8.56 -1.19 -4.10
C ILE A 137 -8.90 -0.94 -2.62
N PRO A 138 -8.46 0.17 -1.99
CA PRO A 138 -8.89 0.49 -0.64
C PRO A 138 -10.41 0.48 -0.48
N TYR A 139 -11.15 1.08 -1.42
CA TYR A 139 -12.61 1.05 -1.39
C TYR A 139 -13.18 -0.36 -1.58
N ALA A 140 -12.66 -1.10 -2.54
CA ALA A 140 -13.13 -2.46 -2.80
C ALA A 140 -12.88 -3.39 -1.60
N ALA A 141 -11.72 -3.29 -0.96
CA ALA A 141 -11.38 -4.03 0.25
C ALA A 141 -12.31 -3.65 1.42
N HIS A 142 -12.56 -2.36 1.62
CA HIS A 142 -13.51 -1.89 2.64
C HIS A 142 -14.91 -2.46 2.40
N ARG A 143 -15.41 -2.39 1.16
CA ARG A 143 -16.73 -2.95 0.79
C ARG A 143 -16.80 -4.46 0.95
N ALA A 144 -15.67 -5.14 0.90
CA ALA A 144 -15.58 -6.58 1.12
C ALA A 144 -15.44 -6.95 2.62
N GLY A 145 -15.23 -5.98 3.51
CA GLY A 145 -15.14 -6.20 4.95
C GLY A 145 -13.79 -5.94 5.60
N ALA A 146 -12.82 -5.35 4.89
CA ALA A 146 -11.57 -4.94 5.53
C ALA A 146 -11.84 -3.91 6.64
N GLY A 147 -11.23 -4.13 7.81
CA GLY A 147 -11.50 -3.36 9.02
C GLY A 147 -10.75 -2.03 9.09
N LEU A 148 -9.54 -1.96 8.53
CA LEU A 148 -8.73 -0.75 8.51
C LEU A 148 -8.30 -0.44 7.08
N ILE A 149 -8.55 0.79 6.66
CA ILE A 149 -8.12 1.32 5.36
C ILE A 149 -7.39 2.63 5.57
N ALA A 150 -6.20 2.77 4.99
CA ALA A 150 -5.46 4.03 5.03
C ALA A 150 -4.69 4.26 3.72
N ARG A 151 -4.42 5.53 3.43
CA ARG A 151 -3.53 5.94 2.35
C ARG A 151 -2.57 7.01 2.84
N TRP A 152 -1.30 6.82 2.54
CA TRP A 152 -0.24 7.76 2.88
C TRP A 152 0.68 8.03 1.69
N ASN A 153 1.42 9.13 1.77
CA ASN A 153 2.54 9.43 0.88
C ASN A 153 3.87 9.34 1.64
N PRO A 154 5.03 9.28 0.96
CA PRO A 154 6.34 9.16 1.61
C PRO A 154 6.68 10.28 2.61
N MET A 155 6.11 11.47 2.44
CA MET A 155 6.31 12.61 3.35
C MET A 155 5.61 12.42 4.70
N ARG A 156 4.76 11.41 4.83
CA ARG A 156 3.94 11.11 6.00
C ARG A 156 4.31 9.79 6.68
N ALA A 157 5.60 9.44 6.67
CA ALA A 157 6.09 8.18 7.24
C ALA A 157 5.72 7.99 8.72
N GLY A 158 5.73 9.06 9.52
CA GLY A 158 5.29 9.01 10.91
C GLY A 158 3.82 8.60 11.07
N TRP A 159 2.93 9.17 10.26
CA TRP A 159 1.52 8.79 10.25
C TRP A 159 1.32 7.35 9.79
N MET A 160 2.06 6.93 8.76
CA MET A 160 2.04 5.54 8.32
C MET A 160 2.47 4.58 9.43
N ARG A 161 3.50 4.94 10.23
CA ARG A 161 3.94 4.14 11.38
C ARG A 161 2.80 3.93 12.39
N HIS A 162 2.10 4.99 12.79
CA HIS A 162 0.95 4.86 13.71
C HIS A 162 -0.15 3.99 13.12
N THR A 163 -0.51 4.23 11.85
CA THR A 163 -1.48 3.37 11.15
C THR A 163 -1.06 1.90 11.14
N LEU A 164 0.23 1.61 10.98
CA LEU A 164 0.73 0.23 10.99
C LEU A 164 0.68 -0.40 12.39
N ILE A 165 0.86 0.38 13.46
CA ILE A 165 0.62 -0.09 14.84
C ILE A 165 -0.85 -0.50 14.99
N ASP A 166 -1.77 0.35 14.56
CA ASP A 166 -3.21 0.07 14.62
C ASP A 166 -3.55 -1.16 13.77
N ALA A 167 -3.04 -1.24 12.55
CA ALA A 167 -3.26 -2.36 11.63
C ALA A 167 -2.73 -3.70 12.17
N LEU A 168 -1.54 -3.69 12.78
CA LEU A 168 -0.94 -4.87 13.41
C LEU A 168 -1.65 -5.29 14.70
N SER A 169 -2.41 -4.38 15.32
CA SER A 169 -3.19 -4.64 16.53
C SER A 169 -4.63 -5.06 16.23
N ALA A 170 -5.14 -4.69 15.04
CA ALA A 170 -6.49 -5.02 14.61
C ALA A 170 -6.64 -6.49 14.26
N GLU A 171 -7.87 -6.99 14.32
CA GLU A 171 -8.28 -8.28 13.77
C GLU A 171 -8.80 -8.12 12.34
N GLY A 172 -8.64 -9.14 11.52
CA GLY A 172 -9.06 -9.17 10.12
C GLY A 172 -8.13 -8.39 9.20
N LEU A 173 -8.59 -8.14 7.97
CA LEU A 173 -7.78 -7.51 6.93
C LEU A 173 -7.63 -6.01 7.15
N SER A 174 -6.39 -5.55 7.16
CA SER A 174 -6.02 -4.13 7.08
C SER A 174 -5.33 -3.84 5.75
N VAL A 175 -5.70 -2.74 5.08
CA VAL A 175 -5.09 -2.32 3.81
C VAL A 175 -4.52 -0.90 3.94
N VAL A 176 -3.21 -0.78 3.73
CA VAL A 176 -2.50 0.50 3.79
C VAL A 176 -1.84 0.77 2.44
N GLU A 177 -2.30 1.80 1.75
CA GLU A 177 -1.74 2.19 0.45
C GLU A 177 -0.71 3.31 0.62
N MET A 178 0.50 3.10 0.08
CA MET A 178 1.53 4.12 -0.06
C MET A 178 1.55 4.62 -1.51
N VAL A 179 1.05 5.82 -1.74
CA VAL A 179 1.14 6.47 -3.06
C VAL A 179 2.49 7.15 -3.17
N SER A 180 3.35 6.63 -4.04
CA SER A 180 4.72 7.10 -4.21
C SER A 180 5.14 7.00 -5.68
N PRO A 181 5.09 8.10 -6.44
CA PRO A 181 5.48 8.09 -7.85
C PRO A 181 6.86 7.46 -8.07
N CYS A 182 6.97 6.59 -9.07
CA CYS A 182 8.26 6.00 -9.42
C CYS A 182 9.24 7.07 -9.88
N ILE A 183 10.40 7.15 -9.22
CA ILE A 183 11.41 8.18 -9.49
C ILE A 183 12.31 7.86 -10.70
N VAL A 184 12.36 6.60 -11.12
CA VAL A 184 13.15 6.17 -12.28
C VAL A 184 12.35 6.31 -13.57
N PHE A 185 11.03 6.20 -13.47
CA PHE A 185 10.19 6.27 -14.65
C PHE A 185 10.15 7.69 -15.21
N ARG A 186 10.58 7.84 -16.45
CA ARG A 186 10.51 9.09 -17.21
C ARG A 186 9.18 9.15 -17.91
N THR A 187 8.42 10.21 -17.66
CA THR A 187 7.33 10.60 -18.53
C THR A 187 7.90 11.38 -19.72
N ASP A 188 7.26 11.31 -20.87
CA ASP A 188 7.63 12.08 -22.08
C ASP A 188 7.47 13.62 -21.91
N THR A 189 7.19 14.07 -20.70
CA THR A 189 7.17 15.49 -20.38
C THR A 189 8.60 16.03 -20.31
N LYS A 190 8.84 17.16 -21.00
CA LYS A 190 10.16 17.80 -21.11
C LYS A 190 10.80 18.22 -19.79
N GLU A 191 10.08 18.14 -18.67
CA GLU A 191 10.58 18.48 -17.35
C GLU A 191 10.91 17.21 -16.57
N ILE A 192 12.20 17.00 -16.35
CA ILE A 192 12.71 15.94 -15.50
C ILE A 192 12.68 16.45 -14.07
N LEU A 193 11.59 16.20 -13.36
CA LEU A 193 11.52 16.46 -11.93
C LEU A 193 12.43 15.47 -11.18
N GLY A 194 13.27 15.97 -10.30
CA GLY A 194 14.07 15.17 -9.38
C GLY A 194 13.20 14.44 -8.34
N PRO A 195 13.76 13.51 -7.56
CA PRO A 195 13.00 12.77 -6.54
C PRO A 195 12.31 13.68 -5.53
N VAL A 196 13.00 14.73 -5.07
CA VAL A 196 12.47 15.68 -4.08
C VAL A 196 11.32 16.49 -4.66
N GLU A 197 11.47 16.98 -5.88
CA GLU A 197 10.45 17.77 -6.57
C GLU A 197 9.18 16.95 -6.84
N ARG A 198 9.33 15.65 -7.18
CA ARG A 198 8.18 14.74 -7.34
C ARG A 198 7.45 14.50 -6.02
N MET A 199 8.20 14.34 -4.93
CA MET A 199 7.60 14.19 -3.61
C MET A 199 6.90 15.48 -3.16
N SER A 200 7.51 16.64 -3.39
CA SER A 200 6.90 17.94 -3.10
C SER A 200 5.62 18.13 -3.91
N PHE A 201 5.67 17.87 -5.20
CA PHE A 201 4.49 17.93 -6.08
C PHE A 201 3.35 17.01 -5.60
N LEU A 202 3.68 15.76 -5.21
CA LEU A 202 2.68 14.86 -4.63
C LEU A 202 2.10 15.42 -3.33
N ASN A 203 2.95 16.01 -2.48
CA ASN A 203 2.51 16.62 -1.22
C ASN A 203 1.59 17.82 -1.46
N ASP A 204 1.88 18.64 -2.46
CA ASP A 204 1.06 19.80 -2.83
C ASP A 204 -0.31 19.39 -3.40
N LEU A 205 -0.37 18.21 -4.03
CA LEU A 205 -1.62 17.59 -4.48
C LEU A 205 -2.37 16.87 -3.37
N SER A 206 -1.76 16.69 -2.20
CA SER A 206 -2.32 15.90 -1.11
C SER A 206 -3.30 16.73 -0.29
N GLU A 207 -4.38 16.09 0.14
CA GLU A 207 -5.30 16.59 1.16
C GLU A 207 -5.50 15.50 2.20
N ILE A 208 -5.23 15.85 3.48
CA ILE A 208 -5.41 14.90 4.57
C ILE A 208 -6.86 15.01 5.05
N ARG A 209 -7.55 13.89 5.05
CA ARG A 209 -8.91 13.77 5.58
C ARG A 209 -9.02 12.50 6.41
N TYR A 210 -9.70 12.63 7.53
CA TYR A 210 -10.08 11.52 8.38
C TYR A 210 -11.59 11.28 8.27
N GLU A 211 -12.03 10.05 8.53
CA GLU A 211 -13.46 9.67 8.58
C GLU A 211 -14.25 9.91 7.28
N LYS A 212 -13.56 10.04 6.16
CA LYS A 212 -14.23 10.14 4.86
C LYS A 212 -14.56 8.74 4.32
N PRO A 213 -15.63 8.62 3.53
CA PRO A 213 -15.91 7.36 2.85
C PRO A 213 -14.73 6.91 2.00
N SER A 214 -14.37 5.64 2.05
CA SER A 214 -13.27 5.07 1.27
C SER A 214 -13.46 5.23 -0.25
N ARG A 215 -14.68 5.49 -0.73
CA ARG A 215 -14.96 5.83 -2.13
C ARG A 215 -14.25 7.11 -2.58
N ASP A 216 -14.01 8.04 -1.65
CA ASP A 216 -13.31 9.31 -1.93
C ASP A 216 -11.81 9.10 -2.18
N LEU A 217 -11.29 7.90 -1.95
CA LEU A 217 -9.92 7.48 -2.29
C LEU A 217 -9.71 7.22 -3.78
N ASP A 218 -10.69 7.47 -4.63
CA ASP A 218 -10.55 7.28 -6.07
C ASP A 218 -9.55 8.29 -6.65
N LEU A 219 -8.45 7.79 -7.19
CA LEU A 219 -7.40 8.60 -7.82
C LEU A 219 -7.80 9.20 -9.18
N ARG A 220 -8.95 8.79 -9.73
CA ARG A 220 -9.48 9.31 -11.00
C ARG A 220 -10.17 10.68 -10.87
N HIS A 221 -10.52 11.08 -9.65
CA HIS A 221 -11.15 12.36 -9.42
C HIS A 221 -10.19 13.53 -9.73
N PRO A 222 -10.63 14.54 -10.48
CA PRO A 222 -9.85 15.75 -10.67
C PRO A 222 -9.81 16.53 -9.34
N GLY A 223 -8.61 16.84 -8.87
CA GLY A 223 -8.43 17.62 -7.65
C GLY A 223 -7.31 17.10 -6.77
N LYS A 224 -7.51 17.21 -5.46
CA LYS A 224 -6.54 16.73 -4.48
C LYS A 224 -6.62 15.21 -4.30
N ILE A 225 -5.47 14.58 -4.13
CA ILE A 225 -5.39 13.18 -3.71
C ILE A 225 -5.67 13.13 -2.22
N ILE A 226 -6.65 12.33 -1.82
CA ILE A 226 -7.04 12.20 -0.42
C ILE A 226 -6.13 11.19 0.27
N PHE A 227 -5.57 11.59 1.40
CA PHE A 227 -4.74 10.80 2.30
C PHE A 227 -5.37 10.78 3.70
N GLY A 228 -5.07 9.74 4.48
CA GLY A 228 -5.54 9.58 5.84
C GLY A 228 -5.95 8.16 6.18
N GLY A 229 -6.58 7.97 7.32
CA GLY A 229 -7.24 6.73 7.72
C GLY A 229 -8.73 6.80 7.37
N PHE A 230 -9.26 5.73 6.81
CA PHE A 230 -10.63 5.64 6.32
C PHE A 230 -11.31 4.44 6.92
N ALA A 231 -12.40 4.73 7.57
CA ALA A 231 -13.29 3.84 8.27
C ALA A 231 -12.77 3.21 9.56
N PRO A 232 -13.49 3.45 10.63
CA PRO A 232 -13.83 2.37 11.50
C PRO A 232 -15.02 1.64 10.87
N ALA A 233 -15.04 0.32 10.91
CA ALA A 233 -16.30 -0.38 10.88
C ALA A 233 -17.20 0.26 11.95
N GLU A 234 -18.44 0.56 11.60
CA GLU A 234 -19.44 1.04 12.55
C GLU A 234 -19.39 0.15 13.80
N GLY A 235 -18.96 0.69 14.93
CA GLY A 235 -19.06 -0.01 16.21
C GLY A 235 -17.90 0.05 17.19
N LYS A 236 -16.82 0.81 16.97
CA LYS A 236 -15.84 1.07 18.05
C LYS A 236 -15.63 2.57 18.22
N GLY A 237 -15.94 3.03 19.43
CA GLY A 237 -16.00 4.40 19.83
C GLY A 237 -14.74 5.20 19.55
N GLU A 238 -14.97 6.48 19.40
CA GLU A 238 -13.99 7.55 19.32
C GLU A 238 -12.87 7.32 20.34
N SER A 239 -11.68 7.03 19.84
CA SER A 239 -10.46 7.22 20.63
C SER A 239 -9.72 8.42 20.06
N ASP A 240 -9.61 9.44 20.87
CA ASP A 240 -8.94 10.71 20.67
C ASP A 240 -7.62 10.57 19.89
N CYS A 241 -7.66 10.90 18.62
CA CYS A 241 -6.48 11.15 17.80
C CYS A 241 -6.35 12.66 17.52
N HIS A 242 -6.62 13.48 18.53
CA HIS A 242 -6.26 14.88 18.54
C HIS A 242 -5.02 15.07 19.43
N ASP A 243 -4.00 15.69 18.86
CA ASP A 243 -2.78 16.20 19.50
C ASP A 243 -1.80 15.16 20.08
N ARG A 244 -0.96 14.61 19.17
CA ARG A 244 0.46 14.39 19.53
C ARG A 244 1.39 14.57 18.33
#